data_ae1567a0db8298dfd3a1c62ca4f692e6
#
_entry.id   ae1567a0db8298dfd3a1c62ca4f692e6
#
_cell.length_a   1.000
_cell.length_b   1.000
_cell.length_c   1.000
_cell.angle_alpha   90.00
_cell.angle_beta   90.00
_cell.angle_gamma   90.00
#
_symmetry.space_group_name_H-M   'P 1'
#
loop_
_entity.id
_entity.type
_entity.pdbx_description
1 polymer ?
#
loop_
_entity_poly.entity_id
_entity_poly.type
_entity_poly.pdbx_seq_one_letter_code
_entity_poly.pdbx_strand_id
1 'polypeptide(L)'
;MVWWLRCRTFCIYVMKTLSRIAAAVMLVAVVMPSFARGRKHEVSIVSNREQVRIYSSAVEDTLRLFVVADTHLWLSDEREEPFREYSKRMAAAYNVTSHFRTGAKTSPEEAFRQTIALAKQRGADAVALVGDILSYPTERGVEFVQEVMREYGMPYYYTPGNHDWHYEGMSGTSQELRREWRDRRLKPLFQGNDPDAYGVTLKGVRLLFIDSSNYVIEPEQLKFVQREARGKQPFILFQHIPMYAPSRSVGYGIGHPDWGAKADGGYKIERRWQWAESHTKLDYDFYDTVVGAPNLLATFAGHVHTYGCDIINGRPHFTVGANFSAAYYEVIVMPLK
;
A
#
# COMPACT_ATOMS: atom_id res chain seq x y z
N MET A 1 -56.33 45.47 44.74
CA MET A 1 -56.75 44.09 44.36
C MET A 1 -56.44 43.72 42.94
N VAL A 2 -55.76 44.52 42.12
CA VAL A 2 -55.45 44.28 40.68
C VAL A 2 -54.01 43.79 40.48
N TRP A 3 -53.11 43.93 41.41
CA TRP A 3 -51.70 43.54 41.29
C TRP A 3 -51.45 42.04 41.56
N TRP A 4 -52.31 41.39 42.29
CA TRP A 4 -52.12 39.97 42.70
C TRP A 4 -52.52 38.98 41.61
N LEU A 5 -53.42 39.36 40.69
CA LEU A 5 -53.87 38.54 39.60
C LEU A 5 -52.85 38.49 38.40
N ARG A 6 -52.04 39.56 38.24
CA ARG A 6 -51.05 39.57 37.15
C ARG A 6 -49.83 38.68 37.39
N CYS A 7 -49.44 38.53 38.67
CA CYS A 7 -48.28 37.68 39.01
C CYS A 7 -48.60 36.15 38.85
N ARG A 8 -49.79 35.72 39.16
CA ARG A 8 -50.19 34.31 39.01
C ARG A 8 -50.27 33.83 37.53
N THR A 9 -50.75 34.69 36.67
CA THR A 9 -50.87 34.35 35.22
C THR A 9 -49.51 34.29 34.53
N PHE A 10 -48.56 35.18 34.94
CA PHE A 10 -47.22 35.16 34.39
C PHE A 10 -46.40 33.96 34.86
N CYS A 11 -46.51 33.56 36.12
CA CYS A 11 -45.84 32.37 36.65
C CYS A 11 -46.33 31.07 36.02
N ILE A 12 -47.65 30.95 35.77
CA ILE A 12 -48.23 29.78 35.14
C ILE A 12 -47.84 29.68 33.65
N TYR A 13 -47.70 30.83 32.97
CA TYR A 13 -47.26 30.86 31.57
C TYR A 13 -45.77 30.48 31.43
N VAL A 14 -44.91 30.99 32.30
CA VAL A 14 -43.48 30.65 32.33
C VAL A 14 -43.25 29.17 32.68
N MET A 15 -44.00 28.62 33.64
CA MET A 15 -43.90 27.20 33.99
C MET A 15 -44.40 26.29 32.89
N LYS A 16 -45.48 26.66 32.17
CA LYS A 16 -45.94 25.87 30.98
C LYS A 16 -44.99 25.93 29.80
N THR A 17 -44.33 27.08 29.62
CA THR A 17 -43.32 27.22 28.53
C THR A 17 -42.04 26.45 28.84
N LEU A 18 -41.55 26.48 30.08
CA LEU A 18 -40.39 25.69 30.52
C LEU A 18 -40.65 24.18 30.49
N SER A 19 -41.87 23.73 30.83
CA SER A 19 -42.24 22.31 30.72
C SER A 19 -42.30 21.84 29.28
N ARG A 20 -42.74 22.68 28.32
CA ARG A 20 -42.73 22.36 26.90
C ARG A 20 -41.34 22.33 26.27
N ILE A 21 -40.45 23.22 26.73
CA ILE A 21 -39.05 23.22 26.29
C ILE A 21 -38.28 22.03 26.88
N ALA A 22 -38.52 21.64 28.12
CA ALA A 22 -37.94 20.45 28.73
C ALA A 22 -38.44 19.17 28.06
N ALA A 23 -39.70 19.08 27.67
CA ALA A 23 -40.26 17.94 26.92
C ALA A 23 -39.72 17.89 25.49
N ALA A 24 -39.48 19.03 24.81
CA ALA A 24 -38.88 19.10 23.50
C ALA A 24 -37.39 18.73 23.51
N VAL A 25 -36.67 19.13 24.54
CA VAL A 25 -35.23 18.76 24.71
C VAL A 25 -35.09 17.27 25.05
N MET A 26 -35.99 16.68 25.85
CA MET A 26 -35.99 15.24 26.08
C MET A 26 -36.39 14.42 24.83
N LEU A 27 -37.30 14.91 24.00
CA LEU A 27 -37.68 14.20 22.76
C LEU A 27 -36.60 14.25 21.69
N VAL A 28 -35.75 15.30 21.65
CA VAL A 28 -34.61 15.38 20.75
C VAL A 28 -33.44 14.51 21.23
N ALA A 29 -33.32 14.29 22.56
CA ALA A 29 -32.28 13.40 23.10
C ALA A 29 -32.58 11.90 22.90
N VAL A 30 -33.86 11.52 22.63
CA VAL A 30 -34.26 10.11 22.43
C VAL A 30 -34.24 9.69 20.95
N VAL A 31 -34.08 10.62 20.00
CA VAL A 31 -33.98 10.34 18.56
C VAL A 31 -32.62 10.70 17.98
N MET A 32 -31.56 10.59 18.77
CA MET A 32 -30.26 10.41 18.17
C MET A 32 -30.18 8.96 17.72
N PRO A 33 -30.17 8.67 16.41
CA PRO A 33 -29.82 7.32 16.00
C PRO A 33 -28.46 7.03 16.63
N SER A 34 -28.39 6.01 17.46
CA SER A 34 -27.13 5.36 17.77
C SER A 34 -26.62 4.89 16.41
N PHE A 35 -25.85 5.73 15.72
CA PHE A 35 -24.91 5.23 14.75
C PHE A 35 -24.06 4.26 15.57
N ALA A 36 -24.38 2.97 15.44
CA ALA A 36 -23.50 1.92 15.87
C ALA A 36 -22.17 2.23 15.16
N ARG A 37 -21.28 2.98 15.81
CA ARG A 37 -19.89 3.05 15.43
C ARG A 37 -19.44 1.61 15.50
N GLY A 38 -19.36 0.97 14.33
CA GLY A 38 -18.74 -0.33 14.23
C GLY A 38 -17.47 -0.26 15.10
N ARG A 39 -17.31 -1.17 16.04
CA ARG A 39 -16.13 -1.17 16.93
C ARG A 39 -14.92 -1.06 16.02
N LYS A 40 -14.24 0.08 16.04
CA LYS A 40 -12.94 0.19 15.38
C LYS A 40 -12.06 -0.85 16.04
N HIS A 41 -11.48 -1.72 15.23
CA HIS A 41 -10.48 -2.66 15.76
C HIS A 41 -9.38 -1.85 16.44
N GLU A 42 -9.08 -2.19 17.68
CA GLU A 42 -7.94 -1.63 18.35
C GLU A 42 -6.68 -2.13 17.67
N VAL A 43 -5.80 -1.20 17.32
CA VAL A 43 -4.52 -1.50 16.67
C VAL A 43 -3.43 -0.75 17.40
N SER A 44 -2.42 -1.47 17.85
CA SER A 44 -1.19 -0.91 18.42
C SER A 44 -0.01 -1.30 17.54
N ILE A 45 0.93 -0.40 17.35
CA ILE A 45 2.03 -0.59 16.41
C ILE A 45 3.34 -0.24 17.08
N VAL A 46 4.32 -1.12 16.91
CA VAL A 46 5.71 -0.88 17.27
C VAL A 46 6.56 -1.12 16.04
N SER A 47 7.33 -0.15 15.63
CA SER A 47 8.21 -0.29 14.48
C SER A 47 9.61 0.21 14.77
N ASN A 48 10.57 -0.44 14.17
CA ASN A 48 11.94 0.06 14.00
C ASN A 48 12.28 0.02 12.51
N ARG A 49 13.55 0.22 12.18
CA ARG A 49 14.01 0.29 10.78
C ARG A 49 13.72 -0.96 9.93
N GLU A 50 13.50 -2.12 10.55
CA GLU A 50 13.42 -3.41 9.82
C GLU A 50 12.27 -4.28 10.26
N GLN A 51 11.68 -4.01 11.41
CA GLN A 51 10.60 -4.81 11.95
C GLN A 51 9.40 -3.95 12.29
N VAL A 52 8.23 -4.40 11.88
CA VAL A 52 6.93 -3.82 12.22
C VAL A 52 6.13 -4.86 12.97
N ARG A 53 5.69 -4.55 14.17
CA ARG A 53 4.75 -5.35 14.96
C ARG A 53 3.41 -4.66 15.01
N ILE A 54 2.37 -5.34 14.55
CA ILE A 54 0.99 -4.86 14.54
C ILE A 54 0.19 -5.74 15.48
N TYR A 55 -0.29 -5.18 16.58
CA TYR A 55 -1.20 -5.83 17.50
C TYR A 55 -2.62 -5.43 17.16
N SER A 56 -3.52 -6.37 17.00
CA SER A 56 -4.92 -6.08 16.64
C SER A 56 -5.89 -6.98 17.38
N SER A 57 -6.96 -6.40 17.91
CA SER A 57 -8.07 -7.15 18.52
C SER A 57 -8.89 -7.97 17.52
N ALA A 58 -8.65 -7.76 16.22
CA ALA A 58 -9.32 -8.50 15.13
C ALA A 58 -8.52 -9.72 14.64
N VAL A 59 -7.37 -10.00 15.24
CA VAL A 59 -6.46 -11.08 14.83
C VAL A 59 -6.36 -12.10 15.97
N GLU A 60 -6.44 -13.37 15.62
CA GLU A 60 -6.39 -14.49 16.59
C GLU A 60 -5.03 -15.21 16.56
N ASP A 61 -4.41 -15.30 15.39
CA ASP A 61 -3.13 -15.98 15.17
C ASP A 61 -2.00 -15.01 14.82
N THR A 62 -0.76 -15.41 15.09
CA THR A 62 0.42 -14.62 14.68
C THR A 62 0.77 -14.89 13.22
N LEU A 63 0.74 -13.85 12.40
CA LEU A 63 1.18 -13.84 11.02
C LEU A 63 2.54 -13.15 10.90
N ARG A 64 3.50 -13.80 10.25
CA ARG A 64 4.83 -13.23 9.95
C ARG A 64 5.05 -13.12 8.46
N LEU A 65 5.29 -11.90 7.97
CA LEU A 65 5.58 -11.62 6.57
C LEU A 65 6.94 -10.94 6.43
N PHE A 66 7.58 -11.17 5.29
CA PHE A 66 8.66 -10.31 4.82
C PHE A 66 8.13 -9.45 3.67
N VAL A 67 8.39 -8.15 3.71
CA VAL A 67 8.03 -7.20 2.66
C VAL A 67 9.29 -6.76 1.96
N VAL A 68 9.35 -7.00 0.67
CA VAL A 68 10.51 -6.76 -0.20
C VAL A 68 10.06 -5.91 -1.38
N ALA A 69 10.77 -4.82 -1.66
CA ALA A 69 10.54 -3.95 -2.80
C ALA A 69 11.86 -3.45 -3.37
N ASP A 70 11.85 -2.93 -4.58
CA ASP A 70 12.99 -2.24 -5.17
C ASP A 70 14.27 -3.10 -5.16
N THR A 71 14.15 -4.34 -5.61
CA THR A 71 15.31 -5.25 -5.77
C THR A 71 16.11 -4.91 -7.02
N HIS A 72 15.41 -4.50 -8.09
CA HIS A 72 16.03 -4.11 -9.36
C HIS A 72 16.97 -5.17 -9.95
N LEU A 73 16.50 -6.41 -10.01
CA LEU A 73 17.22 -7.47 -10.72
C LEU A 73 17.39 -7.10 -12.21
N TRP A 74 18.60 -7.24 -12.72
CA TRP A 74 18.95 -6.88 -14.10
C TRP A 74 19.51 -8.06 -14.90
N LEU A 75 19.32 -9.28 -14.40
CA LEU A 75 19.72 -10.51 -15.05
C LEU A 75 19.15 -10.61 -16.47
N SER A 76 19.98 -10.95 -17.43
CA SER A 76 19.62 -11.08 -18.84
C SER A 76 20.36 -12.22 -19.51
N ASP A 77 19.83 -12.68 -20.64
CA ASP A 77 20.45 -13.66 -21.53
C ASP A 77 20.19 -13.27 -23.01
N GLU A 78 20.38 -14.19 -23.95
CA GLU A 78 20.21 -13.93 -25.38
C GLU A 78 18.77 -13.50 -25.76
N ARG A 79 17.77 -13.82 -24.94
CA ARG A 79 16.36 -13.40 -25.16
C ARG A 79 16.17 -11.88 -25.03
N GLU A 80 17.12 -11.19 -24.38
CA GLU A 80 17.11 -9.74 -24.21
C GLU A 80 17.82 -8.97 -25.33
N GLU A 81 18.50 -9.65 -26.25
CA GLU A 81 19.22 -8.98 -27.36
C GLU A 81 18.33 -8.01 -28.16
N PRO A 82 17.06 -8.36 -28.52
CA PRO A 82 16.17 -7.43 -29.24
C PRO A 82 15.77 -6.20 -28.45
N PHE A 83 15.93 -6.21 -27.13
CA PHE A 83 15.48 -5.16 -26.21
C PHE A 83 16.65 -4.41 -25.54
N ARG A 84 17.88 -4.75 -25.90
CA ARG A 84 19.11 -4.22 -25.26
C ARG A 84 19.18 -2.70 -25.28
N GLU A 85 18.71 -2.04 -26.33
CA GLU A 85 18.69 -0.59 -26.41
C GLU A 85 17.78 0.07 -25.34
N TYR A 86 16.71 -0.62 -24.94
CA TYR A 86 15.71 -0.15 -23.97
C TYR A 86 16.06 -0.55 -22.51
N SER A 87 16.89 -1.57 -22.31
CA SER A 87 17.29 -2.07 -20.98
C SER A 87 18.65 -1.51 -20.53
N LYS A 88 19.48 -1.03 -21.45
CA LYS A 88 20.90 -0.69 -21.21
C LYS A 88 21.15 0.23 -20.01
N ARG A 89 20.38 1.30 -19.85
CA ARG A 89 20.56 2.22 -18.73
C ARG A 89 20.20 1.57 -17.40
N MET A 90 19.08 0.87 -17.35
CA MET A 90 18.60 0.22 -16.12
C MET A 90 19.46 -0.98 -15.72
N ALA A 91 20.04 -1.70 -16.67
CA ALA A 91 20.98 -2.78 -16.40
C ALA A 91 22.26 -2.28 -15.68
N ALA A 92 22.63 -1.01 -15.87
CA ALA A 92 23.81 -0.41 -15.23
C ALA A 92 23.47 0.34 -13.93
N ALA A 93 22.21 0.69 -13.69
CA ALA A 93 21.83 1.62 -12.61
C ALA A 93 22.10 1.08 -11.21
N TYR A 94 21.88 -0.22 -10.99
CA TYR A 94 21.95 -0.87 -9.67
C TYR A 94 22.89 -2.07 -9.63
N ASN A 95 23.82 -2.20 -10.58
CA ASN A 95 24.70 -3.37 -10.70
C ASN A 95 25.76 -3.47 -9.59
N VAL A 96 26.05 -2.39 -8.89
CA VAL A 96 26.92 -2.37 -7.71
C VAL A 96 26.24 -1.57 -6.61
N THR A 97 25.91 -2.25 -5.51
CA THR A 97 25.21 -1.66 -4.38
C THR A 97 25.94 -1.94 -3.07
N SER A 98 25.47 -1.33 -2.00
CA SER A 98 26.01 -1.55 -0.65
C SER A 98 24.92 -2.00 0.28
N HIS A 99 25.23 -3.00 1.08
CA HIS A 99 24.32 -3.54 2.08
C HIS A 99 23.96 -2.45 3.12
N PHE A 100 22.66 -2.23 3.34
CA PHE A 100 22.15 -1.10 4.11
C PHE A 100 22.61 -1.02 5.57
N ARG A 101 22.97 -2.15 6.19
CA ARG A 101 23.48 -2.19 7.58
C ARG A 101 24.98 -2.09 7.66
N THR A 102 25.70 -2.82 6.82
CA THR A 102 27.14 -3.04 6.96
C THR A 102 27.95 -2.13 6.07
N GLY A 103 27.35 -1.54 5.03
CA GLY A 103 28.05 -0.82 3.97
C GLY A 103 28.93 -1.71 3.06
N ALA A 104 28.94 -3.03 3.30
CA ALA A 104 29.66 -3.96 2.45
C ALA A 104 29.10 -3.96 1.03
N LYS A 105 29.97 -4.15 0.04
CA LYS A 105 29.56 -4.32 -1.35
C LYS A 105 28.62 -5.52 -1.49
N THR A 106 27.56 -5.37 -2.25
CA THR A 106 26.59 -6.42 -2.57
C THR A 106 26.08 -6.26 -4.02
N SER A 107 25.18 -7.12 -4.44
CA SER A 107 24.43 -7.01 -5.70
C SER A 107 22.94 -7.26 -5.44
N PRO A 108 22.05 -6.87 -6.36
CA PRO A 108 20.63 -7.17 -6.26
C PRO A 108 20.34 -8.66 -6.07
N GLU A 109 21.04 -9.52 -6.78
CA GLU A 109 20.88 -10.98 -6.72
C GLU A 109 21.27 -11.51 -5.34
N GLU A 110 22.42 -11.07 -4.84
CA GLU A 110 22.92 -11.46 -3.52
C GLU A 110 22.01 -10.94 -2.41
N ALA A 111 21.61 -9.68 -2.48
CA ALA A 111 20.70 -9.03 -1.55
C ALA A 111 19.34 -9.75 -1.48
N PHE A 112 18.79 -10.11 -2.64
CA PHE A 112 17.54 -10.86 -2.71
C PHE A 112 17.66 -12.24 -2.06
N ARG A 113 18.69 -13.04 -2.44
CA ARG A 113 18.93 -14.36 -1.83
C ARG A 113 19.09 -14.27 -0.30
N GLN A 114 19.90 -13.33 0.18
CA GLN A 114 20.11 -13.13 1.62
C GLN A 114 18.79 -12.80 2.34
N THR A 115 17.95 -11.96 1.75
CA THR A 115 16.66 -11.57 2.34
C THR A 115 15.70 -12.76 2.38
N ILE A 116 15.61 -13.57 1.31
CA ILE A 116 14.74 -14.74 1.29
C ILE A 116 15.24 -15.85 2.23
N ALA A 117 16.55 -16.06 2.30
CA ALA A 117 17.17 -16.97 3.28
C ALA A 117 16.83 -16.54 4.73
N LEU A 118 16.91 -15.24 5.02
CA LEU A 118 16.56 -14.69 6.32
C LEU A 118 15.05 -14.86 6.62
N ALA A 119 14.18 -14.63 5.63
CA ALA A 119 12.73 -14.86 5.78
C ALA A 119 12.46 -16.32 6.17
N LYS A 120 13.10 -17.27 5.51
CA LYS A 120 13.02 -18.69 5.85
C LYS A 120 13.52 -18.97 7.25
N GLN A 121 14.69 -18.47 7.61
CA GLN A 121 15.29 -18.64 8.93
C GLN A 121 14.38 -18.10 10.06
N ARG A 122 13.70 -16.99 9.81
CA ARG A 122 12.77 -16.35 10.76
C ARG A 122 11.40 -17.00 10.81
N GLY A 123 11.15 -18.02 10.00
CA GLY A 123 9.86 -18.70 9.93
C GLY A 123 8.74 -17.80 9.38
N ALA A 124 9.03 -17.03 8.33
CA ALA A 124 8.00 -16.24 7.66
C ALA A 124 6.95 -17.17 7.02
N ASP A 125 5.69 -16.78 7.12
CA ASP A 125 4.57 -17.48 6.50
C ASP A 125 4.54 -17.21 4.99
N ALA A 126 4.95 -16.01 4.57
CA ALA A 126 5.10 -15.63 3.17
C ALA A 126 5.99 -14.40 2.98
N VAL A 127 6.36 -14.14 1.74
CA VAL A 127 7.04 -12.91 1.29
C VAL A 127 6.07 -12.12 0.41
N ALA A 128 5.92 -10.82 0.69
CA ALA A 128 5.25 -9.86 -0.20
C ALA A 128 6.31 -9.16 -1.06
N LEU A 129 6.28 -9.40 -2.36
CA LEU A 129 7.11 -8.72 -3.35
C LEU A 129 6.35 -7.50 -3.87
N VAL A 130 6.78 -6.30 -3.48
CA VAL A 130 6.01 -5.06 -3.62
C VAL A 130 6.63 -4.15 -4.68
N GLY A 131 6.85 -4.71 -5.86
CA GLY A 131 7.24 -4.01 -7.07
C GLY A 131 8.71 -3.62 -7.17
N ASP A 132 9.09 -3.27 -8.40
CA ASP A 132 10.47 -3.01 -8.83
C ASP A 132 11.42 -4.13 -8.42
N ILE A 133 10.91 -5.36 -8.52
CA ILE A 133 11.71 -6.57 -8.33
C ILE A 133 12.67 -6.73 -9.49
N LEU A 134 12.25 -6.36 -10.68
CA LEU A 134 13.06 -6.32 -11.90
C LEU A 134 13.40 -4.88 -12.28
N SER A 135 14.55 -4.64 -12.87
CA SER A 135 14.92 -3.35 -13.47
C SER A 135 14.24 -3.10 -14.82
N TYR A 136 13.80 -4.17 -15.48
CA TYR A 136 13.05 -4.22 -16.74
C TYR A 136 12.52 -5.65 -16.91
N PRO A 137 11.51 -5.91 -17.77
CA PRO A 137 10.78 -7.18 -17.81
C PRO A 137 11.57 -8.33 -18.46
N THR A 138 12.66 -8.76 -17.86
CA THR A 138 13.52 -9.83 -18.35
C THR A 138 13.00 -11.22 -17.93
N GLU A 139 13.00 -12.18 -18.86
CA GLU A 139 12.64 -13.58 -18.56
C GLU A 139 13.62 -14.19 -17.55
N ARG A 140 14.92 -13.94 -17.71
CA ARG A 140 15.95 -14.48 -16.81
C ARG A 140 15.76 -13.97 -15.36
N GLY A 141 15.34 -12.71 -15.21
CA GLY A 141 15.02 -12.14 -13.89
C GLY A 141 13.79 -12.82 -13.25
N VAL A 142 12.74 -13.03 -14.02
CA VAL A 142 11.54 -13.78 -13.57
C VAL A 142 11.90 -15.19 -13.13
N GLU A 143 12.67 -15.91 -13.93
CA GLU A 143 13.17 -17.26 -13.62
C GLU A 143 13.99 -17.27 -12.33
N PHE A 144 14.89 -16.30 -12.15
CA PHE A 144 15.70 -16.18 -10.95
C PHE A 144 14.85 -15.99 -9.68
N VAL A 145 13.83 -15.14 -9.73
CA VAL A 145 12.90 -14.98 -8.60
C VAL A 145 12.25 -16.32 -8.25
N GLN A 146 11.73 -17.04 -9.26
CA GLN A 146 11.10 -18.34 -9.05
C GLN A 146 12.07 -19.41 -8.54
N GLU A 147 13.30 -19.40 -9.03
CA GLU A 147 14.38 -20.30 -8.58
C GLU A 147 14.66 -20.09 -7.09
N VAL A 148 14.89 -18.84 -6.67
CA VAL A 148 15.18 -18.50 -5.27
C VAL A 148 14.01 -18.85 -4.36
N MET A 149 12.77 -18.48 -4.74
CA MET A 149 11.60 -18.79 -3.93
C MET A 149 11.40 -20.31 -3.77
N ARG A 150 11.65 -21.09 -4.82
CA ARG A 150 11.57 -22.55 -4.80
C ARG A 150 12.69 -23.18 -3.97
N GLU A 151 13.92 -22.67 -4.10
CA GLU A 151 15.09 -23.13 -3.35
C GLU A 151 14.87 -23.05 -1.84
N TYR A 152 14.30 -21.95 -1.37
CA TYR A 152 14.00 -21.77 0.06
C TYR A 152 12.62 -22.30 0.47
N GLY A 153 11.80 -22.76 -0.48
CA GLY A 153 10.42 -23.19 -0.20
C GLY A 153 9.56 -22.09 0.41
N MET A 154 9.72 -20.86 -0.09
CA MET A 154 9.03 -19.68 0.44
C MET A 154 7.79 -19.34 -0.40
N PRO A 155 6.58 -19.38 0.18
CA PRO A 155 5.40 -18.78 -0.44
C PRO A 155 5.61 -17.29 -0.68
N TYR A 156 5.15 -16.79 -1.81
CA TYR A 156 5.21 -15.36 -2.09
C TYR A 156 3.98 -14.86 -2.83
N TYR A 157 3.75 -13.55 -2.74
CA TYR A 157 2.71 -12.82 -3.45
C TYR A 157 3.34 -11.57 -4.04
N TYR A 158 2.90 -11.18 -5.24
CA TYR A 158 3.58 -10.17 -6.03
C TYR A 158 2.60 -9.12 -6.56
N THR A 159 3.01 -7.84 -6.49
CA THR A 159 2.42 -6.74 -7.27
C THR A 159 3.54 -6.00 -7.98
N PRO A 160 3.36 -5.55 -9.24
CA PRO A 160 4.45 -4.94 -10.00
C PRO A 160 4.74 -3.51 -9.56
N GLY A 161 5.97 -3.07 -9.79
CA GLY A 161 6.40 -1.68 -9.79
C GLY A 161 6.54 -1.12 -11.21
N ASN A 162 6.90 0.15 -11.30
CA ASN A 162 6.97 0.81 -12.61
C ASN A 162 8.15 0.34 -13.47
N HIS A 163 9.19 -0.24 -12.89
CA HIS A 163 10.29 -0.84 -13.63
C HIS A 163 10.00 -2.27 -14.12
N ASP A 164 9.20 -3.03 -13.39
CA ASP A 164 8.98 -4.46 -13.71
C ASP A 164 8.46 -4.70 -15.13
N TRP A 165 7.70 -3.77 -15.71
CA TRP A 165 7.12 -3.88 -17.05
C TRP A 165 7.67 -2.85 -18.04
N HIS A 166 8.58 -1.97 -17.63
CA HIS A 166 8.96 -0.83 -18.42
C HIS A 166 10.33 -1.01 -19.09
N TYR A 167 10.34 -0.98 -20.43
CA TYR A 167 11.52 -0.77 -21.25
C TYR A 167 11.65 0.70 -21.60
N GLU A 168 12.71 1.34 -21.12
CA GLU A 168 12.92 2.78 -21.26
C GLU A 168 13.05 3.24 -22.70
N GLY A 169 12.19 4.17 -23.12
CA GLY A 169 12.19 4.69 -24.50
C GLY A 169 11.45 3.82 -25.53
N MET A 170 10.91 2.68 -25.13
CA MET A 170 10.06 1.88 -26.00
C MET A 170 8.77 2.63 -26.34
N SER A 171 8.36 2.58 -27.60
CA SER A 171 7.13 3.23 -28.10
C SER A 171 5.88 2.55 -27.54
N GLY A 172 4.87 3.35 -27.15
CA GLY A 172 3.60 2.89 -26.58
C GLY A 172 3.19 3.74 -25.40
N THR A 173 1.93 3.69 -24.99
CA THR A 173 1.46 4.29 -23.74
C THR A 173 1.83 3.43 -22.55
N SER A 174 1.87 3.99 -21.34
CA SER A 174 2.14 3.22 -20.11
C SER A 174 1.16 2.06 -19.92
N GLN A 175 -0.11 2.28 -20.28
CA GLN A 175 -1.13 1.24 -20.17
C GLN A 175 -0.93 0.09 -21.16
N GLU A 176 -0.55 0.39 -22.41
CA GLU A 176 -0.27 -0.61 -23.44
C GLU A 176 0.96 -1.42 -23.08
N LEU A 177 2.09 -0.76 -22.75
CA LEU A 177 3.34 -1.40 -22.40
C LEU A 177 3.22 -2.24 -21.12
N ARG A 178 2.54 -1.70 -20.08
CA ARG A 178 2.28 -2.46 -18.84
C ARG A 178 1.52 -3.74 -19.14
N ARG A 179 0.44 -3.67 -19.93
CA ARG A 179 -0.35 -4.85 -20.29
C ARG A 179 0.46 -5.84 -21.09
N GLU A 180 1.18 -5.38 -22.12
CA GLU A 180 2.01 -6.24 -22.96
C GLU A 180 3.05 -7.00 -22.16
N TRP A 181 3.89 -6.29 -21.40
CA TRP A 181 5.01 -6.90 -20.69
C TRP A 181 4.58 -7.70 -19.46
N ARG A 182 3.52 -7.28 -18.79
CA ARG A 182 2.89 -8.06 -17.74
C ARG A 182 2.42 -9.43 -18.25
N ASP A 183 1.69 -9.45 -19.35
CA ASP A 183 1.15 -10.68 -19.91
C ASP A 183 2.24 -11.55 -20.56
N ARG A 184 3.22 -10.93 -21.18
CA ARG A 184 4.30 -11.60 -21.90
C ARG A 184 5.40 -12.13 -20.98
N ARG A 185 5.77 -11.40 -19.92
CA ARG A 185 6.94 -11.69 -19.09
C ARG A 185 6.61 -11.94 -17.61
N LEU A 186 5.77 -11.10 -16.99
CA LEU A 186 5.57 -11.12 -15.54
C LEU A 186 4.52 -12.13 -15.09
N LYS A 187 3.72 -12.66 -16.00
CA LYS A 187 2.63 -13.59 -15.67
C LYS A 187 3.01 -14.72 -14.71
N PRO A 188 4.19 -15.35 -14.79
CA PRO A 188 4.60 -16.40 -13.86
C PRO A 188 4.73 -15.93 -12.39
N LEU A 189 5.03 -14.65 -12.14
CA LEU A 189 5.16 -14.10 -10.78
C LEU A 189 3.82 -13.96 -10.07
N PHE A 190 2.72 -13.78 -10.81
CA PHE A 190 1.37 -13.70 -10.24
C PHE A 190 0.81 -15.05 -9.80
N GLN A 191 1.39 -16.16 -10.23
CA GLN A 191 0.99 -17.54 -9.83
C GLN A 191 -0.52 -17.80 -10.02
N GLY A 192 -1.11 -17.27 -11.10
CA GLY A 192 -2.53 -17.41 -11.44
C GLY A 192 -3.48 -16.40 -10.77
N ASN A 193 -2.97 -15.52 -9.92
CA ASN A 193 -3.76 -14.42 -9.38
C ASN A 193 -4.02 -13.34 -10.43
N ASP A 194 -5.07 -12.54 -10.21
CA ASP A 194 -5.39 -11.38 -11.05
C ASP A 194 -4.26 -10.35 -10.95
N PRO A 195 -3.65 -9.94 -12.07
CA PRO A 195 -2.52 -9.02 -12.03
C PRO A 195 -2.88 -7.59 -11.67
N ASP A 196 -4.13 -7.17 -11.80
CA ASP A 196 -4.55 -5.80 -11.46
C ASP A 196 -4.87 -5.65 -9.97
N ALA A 197 -5.58 -6.63 -9.39
CA ALA A 197 -5.92 -6.62 -7.97
C ALA A 197 -6.36 -8.00 -7.48
N TYR A 198 -5.77 -8.48 -6.40
CA TYR A 198 -6.20 -9.71 -5.77
C TYR A 198 -5.98 -9.68 -4.26
N GLY A 199 -6.55 -10.67 -3.58
CA GLY A 199 -6.36 -10.82 -2.15
C GLY A 199 -6.25 -12.27 -1.75
N VAL A 200 -5.42 -12.52 -0.75
CA VAL A 200 -5.26 -13.82 -0.11
C VAL A 200 -5.47 -13.68 1.39
N THR A 201 -5.92 -14.74 2.04
CA THR A 201 -6.09 -14.75 3.50
C THR A 201 -5.07 -15.68 4.12
N LEU A 202 -4.26 -15.14 5.03
CA LEU A 202 -3.33 -15.91 5.84
C LEU A 202 -3.62 -15.64 7.32
N LYS A 203 -3.84 -16.68 8.10
CA LYS A 203 -4.05 -16.61 9.57
C LYS A 203 -5.05 -15.51 9.97
N GLY A 204 -6.17 -15.43 9.25
CA GLY A 204 -7.24 -14.47 9.54
C GLY A 204 -7.02 -13.04 9.02
N VAL A 205 -5.84 -12.72 8.49
CA VAL A 205 -5.53 -11.41 7.89
C VAL A 205 -5.67 -11.48 6.38
N ARG A 206 -6.39 -10.52 5.79
CA ARG A 206 -6.54 -10.36 4.34
C ARG A 206 -5.37 -9.55 3.81
N LEU A 207 -4.61 -10.08 2.87
CA LEU A 207 -3.50 -9.43 2.18
C LEU A 207 -3.99 -9.00 0.80
N LEU A 208 -4.03 -7.70 0.53
CA LEU A 208 -4.49 -7.13 -0.74
C LEU A 208 -3.29 -6.64 -1.54
N PHE A 209 -3.19 -7.08 -2.79
CA PHE A 209 -2.16 -6.68 -3.74
C PHE A 209 -2.79 -5.88 -4.86
N ILE A 210 -2.35 -4.64 -5.06
CA ILE A 210 -2.90 -3.69 -6.03
C ILE A 210 -1.80 -3.22 -6.96
N ASP A 211 -2.00 -3.38 -8.26
CA ASP A 211 -1.09 -2.84 -9.26
C ASP A 211 -1.31 -1.32 -9.41
N SER A 212 -0.44 -0.54 -8.80
CA SER A 212 -0.37 0.92 -8.94
C SER A 212 0.80 1.39 -9.79
N SER A 213 1.45 0.47 -10.51
CA SER A 213 2.76 0.67 -11.15
C SER A 213 2.78 1.71 -12.28
N ASN A 214 1.63 2.08 -12.81
CA ASN A 214 1.49 3.16 -13.79
C ASN A 214 0.93 4.47 -13.17
N TYR A 215 0.96 4.59 -11.84
CA TYR A 215 0.56 5.77 -11.07
C TYR A 215 -0.93 6.13 -11.10
N VAL A 216 -1.78 5.28 -11.66
CA VAL A 216 -3.23 5.45 -11.70
C VAL A 216 -3.95 4.19 -11.26
N ILE A 217 -5.18 4.38 -10.80
CA ILE A 217 -6.06 3.31 -10.33
C ILE A 217 -7.15 3.04 -11.38
N GLU A 218 -7.37 1.77 -11.67
CA GLU A 218 -8.40 1.32 -12.59
C GLU A 218 -9.76 1.12 -11.87
N PRO A 219 -10.89 1.23 -12.58
CA PRO A 219 -12.22 1.11 -11.97
C PRO A 219 -12.45 -0.20 -11.19
N GLU A 220 -11.92 -1.32 -11.70
CA GLU A 220 -12.10 -2.62 -11.05
C GLU A 220 -11.25 -2.75 -9.77
N GLN A 221 -10.08 -2.13 -9.73
CA GLN A 221 -9.25 -2.05 -8.53
C GLN A 221 -9.97 -1.26 -7.42
N LEU A 222 -10.58 -0.12 -7.76
CA LEU A 222 -11.37 0.66 -6.81
C LEU A 222 -12.56 -0.15 -6.27
N LYS A 223 -13.31 -0.82 -7.13
CA LYS A 223 -14.42 -1.70 -6.72
C LYS A 223 -13.96 -2.82 -5.80
N PHE A 224 -12.82 -3.44 -6.12
CA PHE A 224 -12.20 -4.48 -5.31
C PHE A 224 -11.91 -3.95 -3.90
N VAL A 225 -11.17 -2.85 -3.78
CA VAL A 225 -10.79 -2.29 -2.46
C VAL A 225 -12.00 -1.79 -1.68
N GLN A 226 -12.99 -1.19 -2.34
CA GLN A 226 -14.25 -0.80 -1.70
C GLN A 226 -15.01 -1.98 -1.09
N ARG A 227 -14.99 -3.15 -1.75
CA ARG A 227 -15.60 -4.37 -1.22
C ARG A 227 -14.86 -4.85 0.03
N GLU A 228 -13.54 -4.91 -0.02
CA GLU A 228 -12.70 -5.35 1.10
C GLU A 228 -12.80 -4.38 2.30
N ALA A 229 -12.83 -3.06 2.05
CA ALA A 229 -12.96 -2.03 3.09
C ALA A 229 -14.33 -2.06 3.81
N ARG A 230 -15.40 -2.51 3.14
CA ARG A 230 -16.74 -2.70 3.76
C ARG A 230 -16.83 -3.98 4.58
N GLY A 231 -15.87 -4.89 4.38
CA GLY A 231 -15.79 -6.14 5.13
C GLY A 231 -15.43 -5.95 6.60
N LYS A 232 -15.49 -7.06 7.36
CA LYS A 232 -15.06 -7.07 8.77
C LYS A 232 -13.65 -7.63 8.94
N GLN A 233 -13.14 -8.34 7.94
CA GLN A 233 -11.84 -8.97 8.00
C GLN A 233 -10.73 -7.91 8.00
N PRO A 234 -9.78 -7.97 8.94
CA PRO A 234 -8.65 -7.05 8.96
C PRO A 234 -7.79 -7.27 7.72
N PHE A 235 -7.30 -6.18 7.12
CA PHE A 235 -6.46 -6.29 5.94
C PHE A 235 -5.21 -5.44 5.99
N ILE A 236 -4.20 -5.89 5.24
CA ILE A 236 -2.99 -5.14 4.88
C ILE A 236 -3.01 -4.94 3.37
N LEU A 237 -2.69 -3.75 2.90
CA LEU A 237 -2.64 -3.42 1.48
C LEU A 237 -1.19 -3.25 1.04
N PHE A 238 -0.82 -3.91 -0.06
CA PHE A 238 0.47 -3.84 -0.73
C PHE A 238 0.29 -3.23 -2.12
N GLN A 239 1.06 -2.20 -2.39
CA GLN A 239 1.11 -1.53 -3.69
C GLN A 239 2.49 -0.90 -3.87
N HIS A 240 2.98 -0.74 -5.10
CA HIS A 240 4.33 -0.21 -5.29
C HIS A 240 4.40 1.30 -5.05
N ILE A 241 3.55 2.09 -5.72
CA ILE A 241 3.49 3.55 -5.51
C ILE A 241 2.81 3.82 -4.17
N PRO A 242 3.45 4.52 -3.22
CA PRO A 242 2.90 4.72 -1.89
C PRO A 242 1.62 5.58 -1.88
N MET A 243 0.84 5.47 -0.82
CA MET A 243 -0.25 6.42 -0.53
C MET A 243 0.35 7.80 -0.25
N TYR A 244 -0.32 8.86 -0.71
CA TYR A 244 0.08 10.22 -0.39
C TYR A 244 0.11 10.46 1.13
N ALA A 245 1.14 11.13 1.58
CA ALA A 245 1.24 11.65 2.93
C ALA A 245 1.74 13.11 2.90
N PRO A 246 1.18 14.04 3.70
CA PRO A 246 1.55 15.46 3.67
C PRO A 246 3.02 15.76 3.92
N SER A 247 3.74 14.85 4.58
CA SER A 247 5.18 14.95 4.85
C SER A 247 6.07 14.55 3.68
N ARG A 248 5.50 13.95 2.63
CA ARG A 248 6.24 13.55 1.43
C ARG A 248 6.26 14.65 0.40
N SER A 249 7.28 14.59 -0.48
CA SER A 249 7.39 15.52 -1.61
C SER A 249 6.17 15.42 -2.53
N VAL A 250 5.85 16.52 -3.21
CA VAL A 250 4.88 16.57 -4.30
C VAL A 250 5.25 15.53 -5.35
N GLY A 251 4.27 14.81 -5.87
CA GLY A 251 4.47 13.75 -6.84
C GLY A 251 4.65 12.35 -6.24
N TYR A 252 4.89 12.20 -4.95
CA TYR A 252 4.86 10.93 -4.27
C TYR A 252 3.46 10.58 -3.79
N GLY A 253 2.94 9.48 -4.29
CA GLY A 253 1.81 8.82 -3.71
C GLY A 253 0.48 9.03 -4.42
N ILE A 254 -0.30 7.97 -4.41
CA ILE A 254 -1.68 7.96 -4.90
C ILE A 254 -2.53 8.86 -4.01
N GLY A 255 -3.33 9.73 -4.65
CA GLY A 255 -4.20 10.68 -3.97
C GLY A 255 -3.56 12.04 -3.65
N HIS A 256 -2.33 12.31 -4.15
CA HIS A 256 -1.70 13.62 -3.97
C HIS A 256 -2.49 14.72 -4.70
N PRO A 257 -2.89 15.81 -4.02
CA PRO A 257 -3.75 16.85 -4.60
C PRO A 257 -3.11 17.60 -5.77
N ASP A 258 -1.79 17.72 -5.79
CA ASP A 258 -1.03 18.43 -6.82
C ASP A 258 -0.35 17.48 -7.83
N TRP A 259 -0.74 16.21 -7.84
CA TRP A 259 -0.19 15.25 -8.79
C TRP A 259 -0.43 15.73 -10.24
N GLY A 260 0.65 15.79 -11.03
CA GLY A 260 0.57 16.32 -12.38
C GLY A 260 0.69 17.85 -12.48
N ALA A 261 0.72 18.59 -11.38
CA ALA A 261 0.91 20.04 -11.39
C ALA A 261 2.27 20.44 -11.99
N LYS A 262 2.28 21.50 -12.81
CA LYS A 262 3.52 22.03 -13.42
C LYS A 262 4.53 22.51 -12.38
N ALA A 263 4.06 22.84 -11.16
CA ALA A 263 4.87 23.31 -10.04
C ALA A 263 5.51 22.19 -9.20
N ASP A 264 5.35 20.93 -9.59
CA ASP A 264 5.96 19.78 -8.92
C ASP A 264 7.49 19.73 -9.16
N GLY A 265 8.18 20.79 -8.80
CA GLY A 265 9.62 20.95 -9.06
C GLY A 265 10.54 20.20 -8.12
N GLY A 266 10.01 19.63 -7.02
CA GLY A 266 10.78 18.86 -6.04
C GLY A 266 10.86 17.36 -6.33
N TYR A 267 10.04 16.88 -7.26
CA TYR A 267 9.90 15.47 -7.54
C TYR A 267 10.46 15.10 -8.92
N LYS A 268 11.48 14.28 -8.93
CA LYS A 268 12.22 13.86 -10.13
C LYS A 268 11.67 12.58 -10.79
N ILE A 269 10.40 12.22 -10.59
CA ILE A 269 9.82 11.27 -11.54
C ILE A 269 9.85 11.96 -12.89
N GLU A 270 10.63 11.41 -13.78
CA GLU A 270 10.57 11.77 -15.18
C GLU A 270 9.14 11.52 -15.63
N ARG A 271 8.33 12.56 -15.73
CA ARG A 271 7.01 12.52 -16.36
C ARG A 271 7.23 12.22 -17.83
N ARG A 272 7.26 10.95 -18.13
CA ARG A 272 7.32 10.51 -19.51
C ARG A 272 5.94 10.68 -20.12
N TRP A 273 5.88 11.03 -21.39
CA TRP A 273 4.66 11.06 -22.15
C TRP A 273 3.82 9.77 -22.09
N GLN A 274 4.45 8.66 -21.68
CA GLN A 274 3.85 7.34 -21.48
C GLN A 274 3.00 7.24 -20.21
N TRP A 275 3.20 8.13 -19.24
CA TRP A 275 2.60 8.02 -17.90
C TRP A 275 1.45 9.02 -17.73
N ALA A 276 0.57 8.75 -16.77
CA ALA A 276 -0.52 9.66 -16.47
C ALA A 276 0.01 11.03 -16.04
N GLU A 277 -0.54 12.09 -16.64
CA GLU A 277 -0.14 13.47 -16.33
C GLU A 277 -0.72 13.96 -15.01
N SER A 278 -1.85 13.39 -14.59
CA SER A 278 -2.55 13.78 -13.35
C SER A 278 -3.41 12.65 -12.81
N HIS A 279 -3.72 12.71 -11.53
CA HIS A 279 -4.71 11.83 -10.94
C HIS A 279 -6.11 12.11 -11.45
N THR A 280 -6.91 11.06 -11.51
CA THR A 280 -8.34 11.10 -11.83
C THR A 280 -9.15 11.01 -10.54
N LYS A 281 -10.48 11.15 -10.65
CA LYS A 281 -11.37 10.90 -9.51
C LYS A 281 -11.23 9.48 -8.92
N LEU A 282 -10.87 8.50 -9.73
CA LEU A 282 -10.64 7.11 -9.26
C LEU A 282 -9.50 7.03 -8.25
N ASP A 283 -8.42 7.76 -8.49
CA ASP A 283 -7.24 7.77 -7.61
C ASP A 283 -7.57 8.40 -6.25
N TYR A 284 -8.35 9.48 -6.23
CA TYR A 284 -8.82 10.11 -5.00
C TYR A 284 -9.84 9.23 -4.26
N ASP A 285 -10.79 8.64 -4.95
CA ASP A 285 -11.78 7.73 -4.36
C ASP A 285 -11.11 6.47 -3.77
N PHE A 286 -10.05 5.97 -4.42
CA PHE A 286 -9.24 4.88 -3.92
C PHE A 286 -8.50 5.30 -2.64
N TYR A 287 -7.84 6.45 -2.68
CA TYR A 287 -7.15 7.01 -1.52
C TYR A 287 -8.11 7.12 -0.34
N ASP A 288 -9.24 7.80 -0.51
CA ASP A 288 -10.24 8.00 0.56
C ASP A 288 -10.80 6.68 1.08
N THR A 289 -11.01 5.70 0.19
CA THR A 289 -11.46 4.35 0.57
C THR A 289 -10.44 3.65 1.46
N VAL A 290 -9.15 3.68 1.08
CA VAL A 290 -8.09 3.00 1.83
C VAL A 290 -7.86 3.67 3.19
N VAL A 291 -7.65 5.00 3.19
CA VAL A 291 -7.33 5.73 4.45
C VAL A 291 -8.54 5.82 5.40
N GLY A 292 -9.76 5.68 4.86
CA GLY A 292 -11.01 5.64 5.62
C GLY A 292 -11.42 4.26 6.10
N ALA A 293 -10.79 3.17 5.64
CA ALA A 293 -11.20 1.81 5.94
C ALA A 293 -11.02 1.46 7.44
N PRO A 294 -12.09 1.09 8.15
CA PRO A 294 -12.01 0.81 9.60
C PRO A 294 -11.23 -0.48 9.91
N ASN A 295 -11.16 -1.40 8.96
CA ASN A 295 -10.49 -2.71 9.06
C ASN A 295 -9.10 -2.73 8.42
N LEU A 296 -8.55 -1.59 7.96
CA LEU A 296 -7.16 -1.47 7.52
C LEU A 296 -6.23 -1.60 8.74
N LEU A 297 -5.24 -2.47 8.66
CA LEU A 297 -4.15 -2.59 9.64
C LEU A 297 -2.97 -1.69 9.26
N ALA A 298 -2.53 -1.75 8.02
CA ALA A 298 -1.40 -0.99 7.48
C ALA A 298 -1.40 -1.01 5.96
N THR A 299 -0.63 -0.11 5.32
CA THR A 299 -0.20 -0.26 3.93
C THR A 299 1.33 -0.38 3.85
N PHE A 300 1.81 -1.11 2.85
CA PHE A 300 3.24 -1.22 2.55
C PHE A 300 3.47 -0.91 1.07
N ALA A 301 4.47 -0.07 0.80
CA ALA A 301 4.84 0.34 -0.54
C ALA A 301 6.37 0.38 -0.72
N GLY A 302 6.83 0.37 -1.97
CA GLY A 302 8.23 0.55 -2.38
C GLY A 302 8.47 1.93 -2.96
N HIS A 303 9.15 1.98 -4.14
CA HIS A 303 9.32 3.11 -5.02
C HIS A 303 10.28 4.21 -4.55
N VAL A 304 10.22 4.59 -3.28
CA VAL A 304 11.02 5.71 -2.74
C VAL A 304 12.40 5.28 -2.21
N HIS A 305 12.69 3.99 -2.25
CA HIS A 305 13.96 3.37 -1.83
C HIS A 305 14.38 3.65 -0.38
N THR A 306 13.50 4.23 0.42
CA THR A 306 13.79 4.61 1.81
C THR A 306 12.70 4.14 2.76
N TYR A 307 13.12 3.81 3.99
CA TYR A 307 12.17 3.51 5.05
C TYR A 307 11.37 4.74 5.46
N GLY A 308 10.08 4.59 5.56
CA GLY A 308 9.16 5.62 6.02
C GLY A 308 7.96 5.02 6.74
N CYS A 309 7.38 5.79 7.64
CA CYS A 309 6.11 5.47 8.29
C CYS A 309 5.33 6.75 8.51
N ASP A 310 4.21 6.90 7.83
CA ASP A 310 3.27 8.00 8.01
C ASP A 310 2.00 7.48 8.66
N ILE A 311 1.41 8.27 9.55
CA ILE A 311 0.14 7.92 10.19
C ILE A 311 -0.97 8.77 9.56
N ILE A 312 -1.89 8.12 8.84
CA ILE A 312 -3.04 8.76 8.21
C ILE A 312 -4.30 8.15 8.82
N ASN A 313 -5.19 8.99 9.36
CA ASN A 313 -6.41 8.55 10.05
C ASN A 313 -6.17 7.47 11.14
N GLY A 314 -5.01 7.52 11.79
CA GLY A 314 -4.63 6.58 12.85
C GLY A 314 -4.18 5.21 12.34
N ARG A 315 -3.86 5.07 11.05
CA ARG A 315 -3.29 3.85 10.44
C ARG A 315 -1.92 4.14 9.86
N PRO A 316 -0.97 3.20 9.94
CA PRO A 316 0.37 3.39 9.41
C PRO A 316 0.41 3.09 7.91
N HIS A 317 1.19 3.89 7.21
CA HIS A 317 1.51 3.74 5.80
C HIS A 317 3.03 3.69 5.66
N PHE A 318 3.56 2.49 5.44
CA PHE A 318 4.99 2.23 5.38
C PHE A 318 5.53 2.31 3.95
N THR A 319 6.74 2.84 3.82
CA THR A 319 7.59 2.61 2.66
C THR A 319 8.79 1.77 3.05
N VAL A 320 9.15 0.81 2.20
CA VAL A 320 10.25 -0.14 2.43
C VAL A 320 11.54 0.42 1.85
N GLY A 321 12.66 0.19 2.52
CA GLY A 321 13.98 0.45 1.95
C GLY A 321 14.27 -0.50 0.79
N ALA A 322 15.08 -0.04 -0.18
CA ALA A 322 15.35 -0.79 -1.40
C ALA A 322 16.11 -2.10 -1.15
N ASN A 323 15.57 -3.20 -1.68
CA ASN A 323 16.14 -4.52 -1.48
C ASN A 323 17.43 -4.77 -2.29
N PHE A 324 17.75 -3.97 -3.30
CA PHE A 324 19.08 -4.01 -3.91
C PHE A 324 20.21 -3.74 -2.90
N SER A 325 19.88 -3.18 -1.74
CA SER A 325 20.76 -3.01 -0.58
C SER A 325 20.46 -4.00 0.55
N ALA A 326 19.73 -5.06 0.29
CA ALA A 326 19.23 -6.05 1.25
C ALA A 326 18.28 -5.49 2.33
N ALA A 327 17.62 -4.35 2.06
CA ALA A 327 16.59 -3.82 2.96
C ALA A 327 15.26 -4.57 2.80
N TYR A 328 14.50 -4.65 3.90
CA TYR A 328 13.21 -5.35 3.99
C TYR A 328 12.44 -4.88 5.22
N TYR A 329 11.15 -5.19 5.30
CA TYR A 329 10.43 -5.23 6.58
C TYR A 329 10.08 -6.67 6.97
N GLU A 330 10.37 -7.03 8.22
CA GLU A 330 9.75 -8.17 8.89
C GLU A 330 8.48 -7.67 9.58
N VAL A 331 7.32 -8.06 9.08
CA VAL A 331 6.01 -7.64 9.59
C VAL A 331 5.42 -8.78 10.41
N ILE A 332 5.11 -8.52 11.68
CA ILE A 332 4.52 -9.49 12.59
C ILE A 332 3.17 -8.95 13.05
N VAL A 333 2.09 -9.58 12.60
CA VAL A 333 0.73 -9.26 13.03
C VAL A 333 0.35 -10.22 14.14
N MET A 334 -0.11 -9.70 15.27
CA MET A 334 -0.36 -10.48 16.49
C MET A 334 -1.69 -10.11 17.14
N PRO A 335 -2.30 -11.02 17.90
CA PRO A 335 -3.44 -10.68 18.75
C PRO A 335 -3.09 -9.57 19.74
N LEU A 336 -3.98 -8.61 19.90
CA LEU A 336 -3.96 -7.65 20.98
C LEU A 336 -4.70 -8.30 22.17
N LYS A 337 -3.96 -8.64 23.21
CA LYS A 337 -4.47 -9.24 24.45
C LYS A 337 -4.85 -8.17 25.46
#